data_2344d9fdf6edc9c3d29940d68336ac3b
#
_entry.id   2344d9fdf6edc9c3d29940d68336ac3b
#
_cell.length_a   1.000
_cell.length_b   1.000
_cell.length_c   1.000
_cell.angle_alpha   90.00
_cell.angle_beta   90.00
_cell.angle_gamma   90.00
#
_symmetry.space_group_name_H-M   'P 1'
#
loop_
_entity.id
_entity.type
_entity.pdbx_description
1 polymer ?
#
loop_
_entity_poly.entity_id
_entity_poly.type
_entity_poly.pdbx_seq_one_letter_code
_entity_poly.pdbx_strand_id
1 'polypeptide(L)'
;MLKDLHTLSPYLDFIHACSADPDYRDPMLLTEQQLHRNLLDAPENPNTRVLGTFENDTVTGVFALLVLEDEKYLELLAGLSRSAAAYDELLAHLKSTYPGYQADFVYNPRNRLLQAALEALDAKFDPEQQKLVLRRTVPYVPDARIVPYRPEYRAQYLALHTGDRYWTGERVLAAPEIFRVLLAPREILSGRVL
;
A
#
# COMPACT_ATOMS: atom_id res chain seq x y z
N MET A 1 12.92 4.44 20.11
CA MET A 1 12.25 5.78 20.21
C MET A 1 11.74 6.19 18.84
N LEU A 2 10.42 6.47 18.72
CA LEU A 2 9.76 6.81 17.47
C LEU A 2 9.64 8.35 17.31
N LYS A 3 9.90 8.85 16.09
CA LYS A 3 9.86 10.28 15.74
C LYS A 3 9.22 10.49 14.37
N ASP A 4 8.52 11.62 14.17
CA ASP A 4 8.14 12.08 12.83
C ASP A 4 9.38 12.49 12.02
N LEU A 5 9.38 12.10 10.74
CA LEU A 5 10.43 12.45 9.78
C LEU A 5 9.88 13.42 8.73
N HIS A 6 10.42 14.63 8.70
CA HIS A 6 10.05 15.65 7.71
C HIS A 6 10.99 15.65 6.49
N THR A 7 12.10 14.93 6.57
CA THR A 7 13.04 14.71 5.48
C THR A 7 13.66 13.33 5.59
N LEU A 8 13.90 12.70 4.45
CA LEU A 8 14.47 11.36 4.38
C LEU A 8 15.93 11.33 3.92
N SER A 9 16.47 12.47 3.50
CA SER A 9 17.87 12.57 3.04
C SER A 9 18.90 11.95 4.01
N PRO A 10 18.80 12.13 5.34
CA PRO A 10 19.77 11.52 6.26
C PRO A 10 19.68 9.99 6.37
N TYR A 11 18.61 9.38 5.86
CA TYR A 11 18.29 7.95 6.03
C TYR A 11 18.36 7.17 4.72
N LEU A 12 18.81 7.77 3.62
CA LEU A 12 18.85 7.13 2.30
C LEU A 12 19.68 5.86 2.30
N ASP A 13 20.84 5.82 2.97
CA ASP A 13 21.67 4.62 3.05
C ASP A 13 20.93 3.46 3.73
N PHE A 14 20.20 3.74 4.80
CA PHE A 14 19.36 2.75 5.47
C PHE A 14 18.22 2.25 4.57
N ILE A 15 17.52 3.18 3.90
CA ILE A 15 16.41 2.87 2.97
C ILE A 15 16.92 1.96 1.84
N HIS A 16 18.06 2.32 1.22
CA HIS A 16 18.67 1.54 0.15
C HIS A 16 19.11 0.15 0.64
N ALA A 17 19.73 0.07 1.83
CA ALA A 17 20.16 -1.19 2.41
C ALA A 17 18.97 -2.14 2.66
N CYS A 18 17.87 -1.65 3.24
CA CYS A 18 16.66 -2.46 3.44
C CYS A 18 16.00 -2.85 2.11
N SER A 19 15.94 -1.93 1.13
CA SER A 19 15.34 -2.20 -0.18
C SER A 19 16.13 -3.20 -1.02
N ALA A 20 17.44 -3.31 -0.81
CA ALA A 20 18.30 -4.30 -1.47
C ALA A 20 18.17 -5.70 -0.87
N ASP A 21 17.69 -5.82 0.37
CA ASP A 21 17.59 -7.08 1.10
C ASP A 21 16.34 -7.85 0.66
N PRO A 22 16.46 -9.08 0.13
CA PRO A 22 15.34 -9.85 -0.37
C PRO A 22 14.30 -10.21 0.70
N ASP A 23 14.69 -10.26 1.98
CA ASP A 23 13.80 -10.64 3.07
C ASP A 23 13.05 -9.42 3.67
N TYR A 24 13.66 -8.23 3.58
CA TYR A 24 13.09 -6.99 4.14
C TYR A 24 12.63 -5.99 3.08
N ARG A 25 12.82 -6.30 1.79
CA ARG A 25 12.33 -5.45 0.70
C ARG A 25 10.82 -5.29 0.78
N ASP A 26 10.38 -4.04 0.79
CA ASP A 26 8.96 -3.73 0.76
C ASP A 26 8.38 -3.90 -0.65
N PRO A 27 7.26 -4.64 -0.82
CA PRO A 27 6.62 -4.83 -2.12
C PRO A 27 5.99 -3.56 -2.70
N MET A 28 5.85 -2.51 -1.92
CA MET A 28 5.36 -1.20 -2.36
C MET A 28 6.48 -0.29 -2.90
N LEU A 29 7.76 -0.75 -2.86
CA LEU A 29 8.96 0.01 -3.24
C LEU A 29 9.79 -0.70 -4.34
N LEU A 30 9.15 -1.46 -5.24
CA LEU A 30 9.86 -2.29 -6.24
C LEU A 30 10.41 -1.50 -7.44
N THR A 31 9.97 -0.28 -7.66
CA THR A 31 10.43 0.62 -8.72
C THR A 31 10.83 1.96 -8.12
N GLU A 32 11.68 2.71 -8.84
CA GLU A 32 12.07 4.06 -8.45
C GLU A 32 10.85 4.98 -8.30
N GLN A 33 9.90 4.90 -9.23
CA GLN A 33 8.65 5.66 -9.14
C GLN A 33 7.84 5.32 -7.89
N GLN A 34 7.80 4.04 -7.49
CA GLN A 34 7.12 3.64 -6.26
C GLN A 34 7.88 4.11 -5.02
N LEU A 35 9.22 4.03 -5.03
CA LEU A 35 10.06 4.54 -3.95
C LEU A 35 9.81 6.04 -3.73
N HIS A 36 9.80 6.83 -4.79
CA HIS A 36 9.46 8.25 -4.70
C HIS A 36 8.05 8.45 -4.15
N ARG A 37 7.03 7.99 -4.84
CA ARG A 37 5.63 8.22 -4.49
C ARG A 37 5.24 7.73 -3.09
N ASN A 38 5.70 6.55 -2.69
CA ASN A 38 5.26 5.90 -1.46
C ASN A 38 6.13 6.21 -0.25
N LEU A 39 7.35 6.74 -0.46
CA LEU A 39 8.28 7.01 0.63
C LEU A 39 8.96 8.39 0.52
N LEU A 40 9.72 8.66 -0.55
CA LEU A 40 10.58 9.85 -0.57
C LEU A 40 9.75 11.15 -0.65
N ASP A 41 8.66 11.15 -1.40
CA ASP A 41 7.76 12.31 -1.56
C ASP A 41 6.62 12.30 -0.51
N ALA A 42 6.54 11.25 0.32
CA ALA A 42 5.49 11.11 1.33
C ALA A 42 5.44 12.29 2.34
N PRO A 43 6.57 12.87 2.80
CA PRO A 43 6.51 14.03 3.71
C PRO A 43 5.80 15.26 3.15
N GLU A 44 5.68 15.38 1.83
CA GLU A 44 5.02 16.51 1.15
C GLU A 44 3.49 16.33 1.03
N ASN A 45 2.98 15.12 1.25
CA ASN A 45 1.57 14.82 1.15
C ASN A 45 0.87 15.00 2.52
N PRO A 46 -0.15 15.87 2.64
CA PRO A 46 -0.83 16.15 3.91
C PRO A 46 -1.52 14.92 4.52
N ASN A 47 -1.88 13.93 3.72
CA ASN A 47 -2.52 12.69 4.19
C ASN A 47 -1.51 11.60 4.56
N THR A 48 -0.22 11.91 4.56
CA THR A 48 0.80 10.94 4.94
C THR A 48 1.53 11.34 6.22
N ARG A 49 2.02 10.33 6.93
CA ARG A 49 2.94 10.47 8.06
C ARG A 49 4.15 9.60 7.78
N VAL A 50 5.33 10.16 7.96
CA VAL A 50 6.57 9.38 7.89
C VAL A 50 7.19 9.32 9.27
N LEU A 51 7.40 8.09 9.74
CA LEU A 51 7.90 7.81 11.08
C LEU A 51 9.25 7.12 11.00
N GLY A 52 10.15 7.46 11.92
CA GLY A 52 11.42 6.77 12.11
C GLY A 52 11.54 6.19 13.51
N THR A 53 12.02 4.95 13.63
CA THR A 53 12.42 4.39 14.91
C THR A 53 13.94 4.45 15.06
N PHE A 54 14.40 4.69 16.29
CA PHE A 54 15.81 4.90 16.59
C PHE A 54 16.25 4.12 17.84
N GLU A 55 17.46 3.58 17.79
CA GLU A 55 18.17 3.02 18.92
C GLU A 55 19.55 3.68 18.99
N ASN A 56 19.89 4.30 20.13
CA ASN A 56 21.15 5.04 20.31
C ASN A 56 21.46 6.00 19.14
N ASP A 57 20.45 6.80 18.74
CA ASP A 57 20.49 7.73 17.60
C ASP A 57 20.71 7.08 16.22
N THR A 58 20.76 5.78 16.14
CA THR A 58 20.81 5.03 14.87
C THR A 58 19.40 4.68 14.43
N VAL A 59 19.09 4.95 13.15
CA VAL A 59 17.78 4.59 12.55
C VAL A 59 17.66 3.05 12.48
N THR A 60 16.54 2.53 12.99
CA THR A 60 16.22 1.10 12.98
C THR A 60 14.98 0.77 12.16
N GLY A 61 14.19 1.78 11.79
CA GLY A 61 13.03 1.63 10.91
C GLY A 61 12.61 2.95 10.30
N VAL A 62 12.06 2.89 9.09
CA VAL A 62 11.43 4.01 8.37
C VAL A 62 10.11 3.52 7.83
N PHE A 63 9.02 4.23 8.16
CA PHE A 63 7.64 3.84 7.87
C PHE A 63 6.87 5.02 7.30
N ALA A 64 6.25 4.84 6.14
CA ALA A 64 5.34 5.81 5.56
C ALA A 64 3.90 5.28 5.65
N LEU A 65 3.01 6.10 6.17
CA LEU A 65 1.62 5.79 6.41
C LEU A 65 0.72 6.74 5.63
N LEU A 66 -0.26 6.21 4.93
CA LEU A 66 -1.43 6.98 4.49
C LEU A 66 -2.42 6.99 5.65
N VAL A 67 -2.94 8.19 5.99
CA VAL A 67 -3.92 8.38 7.06
C VAL A 67 -5.14 9.07 6.48
N LEU A 68 -6.27 8.38 6.42
CA LEU A 68 -7.55 8.92 5.97
C LEU A 68 -8.47 9.08 7.18
N GLU A 69 -8.43 10.27 7.80
CA GLU A 69 -9.12 10.55 9.07
C GLU A 69 -10.63 10.37 8.99
N ASP A 70 -11.25 10.88 7.93
CA ASP A 70 -12.70 10.79 7.69
C ASP A 70 -13.18 9.34 7.53
N GLU A 71 -12.30 8.45 7.07
CA GLU A 71 -12.59 7.03 6.83
C GLU A 71 -12.16 6.15 7.99
N LYS A 72 -11.44 6.69 8.97
CA LYS A 72 -10.73 5.95 10.02
C LYS A 72 -9.90 4.80 9.43
N TYR A 73 -9.10 5.11 8.43
CA TYR A 73 -8.32 4.14 7.68
C TYR A 73 -6.85 4.52 7.65
N LEU A 74 -6.00 3.51 7.78
CA LEU A 74 -4.53 3.59 7.65
C LEU A 74 -4.05 2.58 6.62
N GLU A 75 -3.05 2.97 5.84
CA GLU A 75 -2.30 2.04 4.99
C GLU A 75 -0.81 2.24 5.19
N LEU A 76 -0.06 1.14 5.39
CA LEU A 76 1.39 1.18 5.36
C LEU A 76 1.85 1.26 3.90
N LEU A 77 2.21 2.47 3.44
CA LEU A 77 2.73 2.71 2.09
C LEU A 77 4.16 2.21 1.91
N ALA A 78 4.95 2.22 2.98
CA ALA A 78 6.30 1.69 3.03
C ALA A 78 6.68 1.30 4.47
N GLY A 79 7.26 0.11 4.64
CA GLY A 79 7.71 -0.39 5.93
C GLY A 79 9.09 -1.03 5.84
N LEU A 80 10.12 -0.27 6.19
CA LEU A 80 11.51 -0.68 6.11
C LEU A 80 12.12 -0.82 7.51
N SER A 81 12.37 -2.04 7.95
CA SER A 81 13.11 -2.33 9.18
C SER A 81 13.67 -3.75 9.17
N ARG A 82 14.78 -3.94 9.89
CA ARG A 82 15.37 -5.24 10.23
C ARG A 82 15.33 -5.50 11.74
N SER A 83 14.49 -4.74 12.46
CA SER A 83 14.37 -4.80 13.92
C SER A 83 12.94 -5.17 14.32
N ALA A 84 12.78 -6.23 15.11
CA ALA A 84 11.50 -6.58 15.71
C ALA A 84 10.98 -5.43 16.60
N ALA A 85 11.86 -4.87 17.43
CA ALA A 85 11.51 -3.76 18.34
C ALA A 85 10.99 -2.52 17.58
N ALA A 86 11.48 -2.27 16.34
CA ALA A 86 10.99 -1.17 15.51
C ALA A 86 9.55 -1.40 15.05
N TYR A 87 9.19 -2.62 14.70
CA TYR A 87 7.80 -2.97 14.36
C TYR A 87 6.89 -2.93 15.58
N ASP A 88 7.34 -3.43 16.72
CA ASP A 88 6.58 -3.37 17.97
C ASP A 88 6.30 -1.92 18.37
N GLU A 89 7.29 -1.04 18.25
CA GLU A 89 7.16 0.38 18.56
C GLU A 89 6.20 1.09 17.57
N LEU A 90 6.28 0.79 16.27
CA LEU A 90 5.33 1.27 15.27
C LEU A 90 3.90 0.87 15.62
N LEU A 91 3.66 -0.43 15.82
CA LEU A 91 2.32 -0.97 16.04
C LEU A 91 1.72 -0.46 17.37
N ALA A 92 2.52 -0.33 18.42
CA ALA A 92 2.11 0.29 19.68
C ALA A 92 1.71 1.76 19.48
N HIS A 93 2.48 2.51 18.69
CA HIS A 93 2.15 3.88 18.33
C HIS A 93 0.84 3.97 17.55
N LEU A 94 0.66 3.15 16.52
CA LEU A 94 -0.58 3.14 15.71
C LEU A 94 -1.79 2.83 16.58
N LYS A 95 -1.72 1.82 17.43
CA LYS A 95 -2.80 1.43 18.34
C LYS A 95 -3.19 2.55 19.30
N SER A 96 -2.21 3.31 19.80
CA SER A 96 -2.46 4.41 20.76
C SER A 96 -2.94 5.69 20.09
N THR A 97 -2.44 6.01 18.90
CA THR A 97 -2.71 7.27 18.21
C THR A 97 -3.99 7.21 17.37
N TYR A 98 -4.30 6.03 16.81
CA TYR A 98 -5.44 5.84 15.89
C TYR A 98 -6.43 4.78 16.39
N PRO A 99 -7.05 4.97 17.56
CA PRO A 99 -8.01 3.99 18.09
C PRO A 99 -9.23 3.87 17.17
N GLY A 100 -9.59 2.64 16.83
CA GLY A 100 -10.77 2.35 15.98
C GLY A 100 -10.55 2.55 14.49
N TYR A 101 -9.31 2.79 14.04
CA TYR A 101 -8.97 2.78 12.62
C TYR A 101 -8.79 1.33 12.13
N GLN A 102 -9.18 1.08 10.88
CA GLN A 102 -8.70 -0.07 10.14
C GLN A 102 -7.30 0.23 9.63
N ALA A 103 -6.37 -0.72 9.80
CA ALA A 103 -4.99 -0.58 9.32
C ALA A 103 -4.66 -1.74 8.37
N ASP A 104 -4.25 -1.41 7.14
CA ASP A 104 -3.87 -2.38 6.12
C ASP A 104 -2.35 -2.36 5.91
N PHE A 105 -1.76 -3.55 5.87
CA PHE A 105 -0.32 -3.76 5.70
C PHE A 105 -0.07 -4.65 4.49
N VAL A 106 0.61 -4.12 3.49
CA VAL A 106 1.14 -4.91 2.37
C VAL A 106 2.63 -5.13 2.61
N TYR A 107 3.04 -6.37 2.82
CA TYR A 107 4.42 -6.67 3.19
C TYR A 107 4.96 -7.92 2.48
N ASN A 108 6.28 -8.06 2.49
CA ASN A 108 6.96 -9.24 1.96
C ASN A 108 6.78 -10.43 2.94
N PRO A 109 6.23 -11.57 2.51
CA PRO A 109 6.01 -12.73 3.39
C PRO A 109 7.32 -13.31 3.96
N ARG A 110 8.49 -12.92 3.44
CA ARG A 110 9.79 -13.25 4.03
C ARG A 110 10.14 -12.39 5.24
N ASN A 111 9.51 -11.23 5.38
CA ASN A 111 9.69 -10.37 6.55
C ASN A 111 8.97 -10.96 7.77
N ARG A 112 9.60 -11.97 8.37
CA ARG A 112 9.06 -12.69 9.52
C ARG A 112 8.96 -11.83 10.77
N LEU A 113 9.73 -10.74 10.87
CA LEU A 113 9.65 -9.82 12.01
C LEU A 113 8.34 -9.06 12.00
N LEU A 114 7.96 -8.47 10.87
CA LEU A 114 6.67 -7.79 10.75
C LEU A 114 5.50 -8.78 10.85
N GLN A 115 5.62 -9.95 10.23
CA GLN A 115 4.61 -10.99 10.35
C GLN A 115 4.34 -11.34 11.81
N ALA A 116 5.38 -11.64 12.59
CA ALA A 116 5.25 -12.01 14.01
C ALA A 116 4.61 -10.88 14.84
N ALA A 117 4.99 -9.62 14.57
CA ALA A 117 4.42 -8.47 15.25
C ALA A 117 2.92 -8.28 14.94
N LEU A 118 2.49 -8.53 13.70
CA LEU A 118 1.08 -8.50 13.30
C LEU A 118 0.29 -9.69 13.91
N GLU A 119 0.87 -10.90 13.92
CA GLU A 119 0.27 -12.08 14.56
C GLU A 119 0.01 -11.85 16.06
N ALA A 120 0.94 -11.18 16.75
CA ALA A 120 0.79 -10.83 18.16
C ALA A 120 -0.39 -9.86 18.45
N LEU A 121 -0.90 -9.20 17.44
CA LEU A 121 -2.09 -8.31 17.50
C LEU A 121 -3.36 -8.96 16.93
N ASP A 122 -3.37 -10.28 16.71
CA ASP A 122 -4.49 -11.00 16.10
C ASP A 122 -4.90 -10.42 14.74
N ALA A 123 -3.93 -9.92 13.94
CA ALA A 123 -4.19 -9.38 12.62
C ALA A 123 -4.78 -10.47 11.69
N LYS A 124 -5.68 -10.06 10.80
CA LYS A 124 -6.23 -10.95 9.78
C LYS A 124 -5.33 -10.91 8.55
N PHE A 125 -4.96 -12.10 8.06
CA PHE A 125 -4.13 -12.24 6.86
C PHE A 125 -4.99 -12.68 5.68
N ASP A 126 -4.83 -11.97 4.56
CA ASP A 126 -5.34 -12.42 3.28
C ASP A 126 -4.38 -13.48 2.67
N PRO A 127 -4.85 -14.32 1.72
CA PRO A 127 -3.97 -15.23 0.99
C PRO A 127 -2.80 -14.48 0.34
N GLU A 128 -1.63 -15.14 0.29
CA GLU A 128 -0.43 -14.58 -0.34
C GLU A 128 -0.72 -14.19 -1.80
N GLN A 129 -0.34 -12.98 -2.19
CA GLN A 129 -0.53 -12.43 -3.52
C GLN A 129 0.82 -12.24 -4.22
N GLN A 130 0.85 -12.49 -5.53
CA GLN A 130 2.01 -12.21 -6.35
C GLN A 130 1.89 -10.80 -6.97
N LYS A 131 2.80 -9.90 -6.60
CA LYS A 131 2.90 -8.59 -7.23
C LYS A 131 3.70 -8.68 -8.52
N LEU A 132 3.09 -8.31 -9.64
CA LEU A 132 3.74 -8.24 -10.94
C LEU A 132 4.12 -6.79 -11.26
N VAL A 133 5.36 -6.59 -11.72
CA VAL A 133 5.87 -5.29 -12.14
C VAL A 133 6.17 -5.34 -13.64
N LEU A 134 5.50 -4.50 -14.41
CA LEU A 134 5.78 -4.34 -15.83
C LEU A 134 7.08 -3.54 -16.00
N ARG A 135 8.14 -4.20 -16.45
CA ARG A 135 9.47 -3.58 -16.66
C ARG A 135 9.73 -3.12 -18.09
N ARG A 136 8.85 -3.50 -19.03
CA ARG A 136 8.92 -3.09 -20.43
C ARG A 136 7.55 -2.67 -20.89
N THR A 137 7.46 -1.50 -21.49
CA THR A 137 6.28 -1.11 -22.24
C THR A 137 6.35 -1.76 -23.62
N VAL A 138 5.29 -2.45 -24.03
CA VAL A 138 5.06 -2.82 -25.41
C VAL A 138 4.27 -1.71 -26.09
N PRO A 139 4.37 -1.54 -27.43
CA PRO A 139 3.51 -0.62 -28.14
C PRO A 139 2.04 -0.85 -27.76
N TYR A 140 1.34 0.21 -27.42
CA TYR A 140 -0.09 0.11 -27.08
C TYR A 140 -0.86 -0.29 -28.35
N VAL A 141 -1.55 -1.41 -28.28
CA VAL A 141 -2.51 -1.84 -29.30
C VAL A 141 -3.91 -1.62 -28.70
N PRO A 142 -4.70 -0.68 -29.25
CA PRO A 142 -6.06 -0.48 -28.79
C PRO A 142 -6.89 -1.76 -28.89
N ASP A 143 -7.53 -2.15 -27.78
CA ASP A 143 -8.52 -3.24 -27.80
C ASP A 143 -9.92 -2.61 -27.72
N ALA A 144 -10.70 -2.79 -28.79
CA ALA A 144 -12.05 -2.24 -28.87
C ALA A 144 -13.02 -2.79 -27.81
N ARG A 145 -12.64 -3.87 -27.11
CA ARG A 145 -13.40 -4.42 -26.00
C ARG A 145 -13.16 -3.65 -24.69
N ILE A 146 -12.10 -2.84 -24.61
CA ILE A 146 -11.82 -2.00 -23.44
C ILE A 146 -12.53 -0.67 -23.62
N VAL A 147 -13.63 -0.49 -22.91
CA VAL A 147 -14.53 0.65 -23.05
C VAL A 147 -14.68 1.42 -21.74
N PRO A 148 -15.06 2.70 -21.78
CA PRO A 148 -15.48 3.43 -20.58
C PRO A 148 -16.68 2.76 -19.91
N TYR A 149 -16.81 2.97 -18.59
CA TYR A 149 -18.04 2.57 -17.90
C TYR A 149 -19.28 3.23 -18.54
N ARG A 150 -20.37 2.46 -18.59
CA ARG A 150 -21.71 2.94 -18.98
C ARG A 150 -22.76 2.42 -18.00
N PRO A 151 -23.89 3.15 -17.81
CA PRO A 151 -24.94 2.76 -16.88
C PRO A 151 -25.52 1.36 -17.10
N GLU A 152 -25.52 0.86 -18.34
CA GLU A 152 -25.99 -0.48 -18.70
C GLU A 152 -25.17 -1.62 -18.05
N TYR A 153 -23.92 -1.33 -17.65
CA TYR A 153 -23.04 -2.31 -16.98
C TYR A 153 -23.21 -2.33 -15.46
N ARG A 154 -24.04 -1.43 -14.89
CA ARG A 154 -24.11 -1.19 -13.44
C ARG A 154 -24.27 -2.48 -12.62
N ALA A 155 -25.19 -3.35 -12.98
CA ALA A 155 -25.47 -4.56 -12.20
C ALA A 155 -24.28 -5.51 -12.18
N GLN A 156 -23.66 -5.76 -13.34
CA GLN A 156 -22.50 -6.61 -13.46
C GLN A 156 -21.28 -5.97 -12.76
N TYR A 157 -21.15 -4.65 -12.88
CA TYR A 157 -20.04 -3.91 -12.27
C TYR A 157 -20.09 -3.97 -10.75
N LEU A 158 -21.26 -3.80 -10.14
CA LEU A 158 -21.45 -3.96 -8.69
C LEU A 158 -21.14 -5.40 -8.25
N ALA A 159 -21.53 -6.40 -9.04
CA ALA A 159 -21.25 -7.80 -8.73
C ALA A 159 -19.75 -8.13 -8.72
N LEU A 160 -18.96 -7.51 -9.61
CA LEU A 160 -17.51 -7.68 -9.66
C LEU A 160 -16.79 -7.17 -8.39
N HIS A 161 -17.36 -6.16 -7.74
CA HIS A 161 -16.78 -5.54 -6.54
C HIS A 161 -17.45 -6.01 -5.24
N THR A 162 -18.20 -7.11 -5.30
CA THR A 162 -18.79 -7.73 -4.10
C THR A 162 -17.68 -8.34 -3.23
N GLY A 163 -17.55 -7.85 -2.02
CA GLY A 163 -16.52 -8.31 -1.07
C GLY A 163 -15.20 -7.54 -1.14
N ASP A 164 -15.04 -6.61 -2.09
CA ASP A 164 -13.93 -5.67 -2.06
C ASP A 164 -14.11 -4.71 -0.87
N ARG A 165 -13.06 -4.56 -0.05
CA ARG A 165 -13.13 -3.74 1.16
C ARG A 165 -12.98 -2.25 0.88
N TYR A 166 -12.09 -1.88 -0.03
CA TYR A 166 -11.79 -0.48 -0.34
C TYR A 166 -12.53 -0.01 -1.60
N TRP A 167 -12.35 -0.73 -2.70
CA TRP A 167 -13.02 -0.43 -3.96
C TRP A 167 -14.40 -1.07 -4.04
N THR A 168 -15.27 -0.69 -3.12
CA THR A 168 -16.67 -1.13 -3.17
C THR A 168 -17.30 -0.68 -4.49
N GLY A 169 -18.31 -1.41 -4.94
CA GLY A 169 -19.01 -1.06 -6.17
C GLY A 169 -19.53 0.38 -6.17
N GLU A 170 -19.92 0.92 -5.02
CA GLU A 170 -20.40 2.31 -4.89
C GLU A 170 -19.26 3.31 -5.08
N ARG A 171 -18.09 3.08 -4.49
CA ARG A 171 -16.90 3.93 -4.68
C ARG A 171 -16.43 3.92 -6.13
N VAL A 172 -16.41 2.75 -6.75
CA VAL A 172 -16.02 2.62 -8.16
C VAL A 172 -17.01 3.38 -9.06
N LEU A 173 -18.31 3.33 -8.77
CA LEU A 173 -19.32 4.07 -9.52
C LEU A 173 -19.32 5.58 -9.24
N ALA A 174 -18.76 6.02 -8.12
CA ALA A 174 -18.57 7.45 -7.83
C ALA A 174 -17.43 8.09 -8.63
N ALA A 175 -16.46 7.29 -9.12
CA ALA A 175 -15.34 7.75 -9.94
C ALA A 175 -15.13 6.84 -11.16
N PRO A 176 -16.13 6.70 -12.04
CA PRO A 176 -16.10 5.72 -13.14
C PRO A 176 -15.04 6.02 -14.20
N GLU A 177 -14.55 7.25 -14.26
CA GLU A 177 -13.51 7.69 -15.20
C GLU A 177 -12.15 7.05 -14.96
N ILE A 178 -11.86 6.62 -13.72
CA ILE A 178 -10.59 5.94 -13.37
C ILE A 178 -10.61 4.43 -13.66
N PHE A 179 -11.76 3.91 -14.11
CA PHE A 179 -11.93 2.49 -14.43
C PHE A 179 -12.24 2.28 -15.90
N ARG A 180 -11.95 1.09 -16.38
CA ARG A 180 -12.34 0.62 -17.73
C ARG A 180 -13.03 -0.72 -17.61
N VAL A 181 -13.92 -0.96 -18.55
CA VAL A 181 -14.67 -2.20 -18.67
C VAL A 181 -14.11 -2.99 -19.85
N LEU A 182 -13.73 -4.23 -19.62
CA LEU A 182 -13.37 -5.18 -20.66
C LEU A 182 -14.62 -6.03 -20.98
N LEU A 183 -15.11 -5.94 -22.20
CA LEU A 183 -16.23 -6.74 -22.68
C LEU A 183 -15.76 -8.15 -23.04
N ALA A 184 -16.21 -9.14 -22.29
CA ALA A 184 -16.02 -10.57 -22.59
C ALA A 184 -17.33 -11.15 -23.17
N PRO A 185 -17.32 -12.32 -23.84
CA PRO A 185 -18.49 -12.86 -24.56
C PRO A 185 -19.74 -13.07 -23.70
N ARG A 186 -19.60 -13.22 -22.38
CA ARG A 186 -20.74 -13.49 -21.47
C ARG A 186 -20.68 -12.66 -20.18
N GLU A 187 -19.65 -11.85 -20.00
CA GLU A 187 -19.41 -11.10 -18.77
C GLU A 187 -18.63 -9.84 -19.05
N ILE A 188 -18.57 -8.93 -18.08
CA ILE A 188 -17.63 -7.82 -18.07
C ILE A 188 -16.54 -8.06 -17.04
N LEU A 189 -15.36 -7.53 -17.29
CA LEU A 189 -14.26 -7.44 -16.36
C LEU A 189 -13.95 -5.96 -16.10
N SER A 190 -13.40 -5.66 -14.96
CA SER A 190 -13.07 -4.29 -14.55
C SER A 190 -11.57 -4.16 -14.29
N GLY A 191 -11.02 -3.02 -14.64
CA GLY A 191 -9.63 -2.68 -14.35
C GLY A 191 -9.47 -1.18 -14.13
N ARG A 192 -8.60 -0.82 -13.19
CA ARG A 192 -8.23 0.57 -12.92
C ARG A 192 -7.24 1.06 -13.97
N VAL A 193 -7.44 2.29 -14.43
CA VAL A 193 -6.46 3.02 -15.24
C VAL A 193 -5.46 3.66 -14.26
N LEU A 194 -4.20 3.29 -14.40
CA LEU A 194 -3.10 3.84 -13.63
C LEU A 194 -2.56 5.10 -14.30
#